data_a3c37ddc818896d6c20b6d3f3735839c
#
_entry.id   a3c37ddc818896d6c20b6d3f3735839c
#
_cell.length_a   1.000
_cell.length_b   1.000
_cell.length_c   1.000
_cell.angle_alpha   90.00
_cell.angle_beta   90.00
_cell.angle_gamma   90.00
#
_symmetry.space_group_name_H-M   'P 1'
#
loop_
_entity.id
_entity.type
_entity.pdbx_description
1 polymer ?
#
loop_
_entity_poly.entity_id
_entity_poly.type
_entity_poly.pdbx_seq_one_letter_code
_entity_poly.pdbx_strand_id
1 'polypeptide(L)'
;YCSINALGTGPFKITLREQNTRTVFERNGNWWGDQSQHNIDRIELLPIKNDATRVAALLSGDIDFTNFTPAQDIKRINGSALHKVESTPQARTIFFGMDQGSDELRSSNIKGKNPLKDKRVRLAMYHALDMDAIQDKVMRGLSEPAGMITFPGVQGYTKELDARLPYDPSMSKKLLADAGYPDGFEITLDCPNNRYINDEAICVAAVG
;
A
#
# COMPACT_ATOMS: atom_id res chain seq x y z
N TYR A 1 23.12 -3.96 15.64
CA TYR A 1 24.19 -3.03 15.19
C TYR A 1 23.72 -2.22 13.99
N CYS A 2 23.28 -2.85 12.90
CA CYS A 2 22.87 -2.17 11.66
C CYS A 2 21.65 -1.24 11.80
N SER A 3 20.83 -1.42 12.83
CA SER A 3 19.69 -0.51 13.11
C SER A 3 20.13 0.87 13.63
N ILE A 4 21.35 0.97 14.15
CA ILE A 4 21.91 2.20 14.73
C ILE A 4 23.07 2.73 13.89
N ASN A 5 23.86 1.81 13.31
CA ASN A 5 25.03 2.13 12.51
C ASN A 5 24.80 1.64 11.07
N ALA A 6 24.50 2.55 10.17
CA ALA A 6 24.36 2.22 8.77
C ALA A 6 25.68 2.47 8.03
N LEU A 7 26.13 1.46 7.28
CA LEU A 7 27.26 1.55 6.37
C LEU A 7 26.69 1.33 4.96
N GLY A 8 26.81 2.32 4.12
CA GLY A 8 26.32 2.30 2.76
C GLY A 8 27.32 2.86 1.76
N THR A 9 27.09 2.62 0.49
CA THR A 9 27.91 3.08 -0.63
C THR A 9 27.31 4.29 -1.36
N GLY A 10 26.30 4.91 -0.77
CA GLY A 10 25.52 6.00 -1.38
C GLY A 10 26.15 7.38 -1.29
N PRO A 11 25.50 8.39 -1.91
CA PRO A 11 25.98 9.76 -1.95
C PRO A 11 25.86 10.51 -0.62
N PHE A 12 25.19 9.92 0.38
CA PHE A 12 25.03 10.51 1.71
C PHE A 12 25.51 9.56 2.81
N LYS A 13 25.99 10.14 3.91
CA LYS A 13 26.36 9.45 5.16
C LYS A 13 25.41 9.85 6.27
N ILE A 14 25.02 8.91 7.12
CA ILE A 14 24.29 9.21 8.36
C ILE A 14 25.25 9.81 9.37
N THR A 15 24.98 11.02 9.82
CA THR A 15 25.78 11.72 10.85
C THR A 15 25.07 11.77 12.20
N LEU A 16 23.73 11.67 12.21
CA LEU A 16 22.96 11.61 13.44
C LEU A 16 21.75 10.70 13.25
N ARG A 17 21.43 9.88 14.24
CA ARG A 17 20.20 9.12 14.32
C ARG A 17 19.60 9.15 15.72
N GLU A 18 18.52 9.88 15.87
CA GLU A 18 17.68 9.89 17.06
C GLU A 18 16.43 9.06 16.75
N GLN A 19 16.30 7.90 17.40
CA GLN A 19 15.23 6.95 17.09
C GLN A 19 13.84 7.58 17.26
N ASN A 20 12.98 7.42 16.27
CA ASN A 20 11.64 8.00 16.19
C ASN A 20 11.55 9.54 16.20
N THR A 21 12.66 10.25 16.19
CA THR A 21 12.72 11.71 16.20
C THR A 21 13.24 12.26 14.89
N ARG A 22 14.47 11.92 14.51
CA ARG A 22 15.07 12.36 13.24
C ARG A 22 16.29 11.53 12.85
N THR A 23 16.59 11.55 11.56
CA THR A 23 17.85 11.04 11.02
C THR A 23 18.46 12.12 10.12
N VAL A 24 19.72 12.45 10.35
CA VAL A 24 20.46 13.46 9.57
C VAL A 24 21.43 12.73 8.65
N PHE A 25 21.42 13.14 7.40
CA PHE A 25 22.33 12.69 6.37
C PHE A 25 23.12 13.90 5.85
N GLU A 26 24.40 13.71 5.63
CA GLU A 26 25.28 14.68 5.01
C GLU A 26 25.92 14.13 3.74
N ARG A 27 26.23 15.00 2.79
CA ARG A 27 26.87 14.64 1.53
C ARG A 27 28.15 13.85 1.76
N ASN A 28 28.31 12.74 1.08
CA ASN A 28 29.53 11.96 1.07
C ASN A 28 30.49 12.49 -0.02
N GLY A 29 31.38 13.41 0.33
CA GLY A 29 32.36 13.95 -0.62
C GLY A 29 33.31 12.91 -1.24
N ASN A 30 33.39 11.71 -0.65
CA ASN A 30 34.17 10.59 -1.18
C ASN A 30 33.29 9.53 -1.88
N TRP A 31 32.07 9.89 -2.27
CA TRP A 31 31.24 8.98 -3.05
C TRP A 31 31.84 8.72 -4.41
N TRP A 32 31.83 7.44 -4.83
CA TRP A 32 32.41 6.97 -6.09
C TRP A 32 31.63 7.36 -7.35
N GLY A 33 30.38 7.78 -7.22
CA GLY A 33 29.52 8.19 -8.32
C GLY A 33 29.71 9.67 -8.69
N ASP A 34 28.93 10.14 -9.66
CA ASP A 34 28.98 11.50 -10.15
C ASP A 34 28.36 12.49 -9.13
N GLN A 35 29.21 13.27 -8.50
CA GLN A 35 28.82 14.28 -7.50
C GLN A 35 27.94 15.41 -8.07
N SER A 36 27.91 15.59 -9.38
CA SER A 36 27.11 16.65 -10.03
C SER A 36 25.62 16.30 -10.16
N GLN A 37 25.24 15.05 -9.91
CA GLN A 37 23.85 14.58 -10.06
C GLN A 37 22.88 15.16 -9.03
N HIS A 38 23.37 15.79 -7.98
CA HIS A 38 22.53 16.46 -6.97
C HIS A 38 23.26 17.65 -6.34
N ASN A 39 22.48 18.63 -5.88
CA ASN A 39 22.93 19.84 -5.22
C ASN A 39 22.57 19.89 -3.73
N ILE A 40 22.21 18.76 -3.13
CA ILE A 40 21.80 18.66 -1.73
C ILE A 40 23.02 18.34 -0.89
N ASP A 41 23.28 19.11 0.16
CA ASP A 41 24.38 18.91 1.10
C ASP A 41 23.94 18.18 2.37
N ARG A 42 22.69 18.43 2.80
CA ARG A 42 22.12 17.85 4.03
C ARG A 42 20.66 17.48 3.84
N ILE A 43 20.28 16.32 4.37
CA ILE A 43 18.89 15.87 4.45
C ILE A 43 18.57 15.57 5.92
N GLU A 44 17.44 16.07 6.39
CA GLU A 44 16.89 15.74 7.70
C GLU A 44 15.57 15.00 7.54
N LEU A 45 15.54 13.71 7.90
CA LEU A 45 14.36 12.86 7.82
C LEU A 45 13.59 12.91 9.13
N LEU A 46 12.37 13.43 9.08
CA LEU A 46 11.45 13.55 10.22
C LEU A 46 10.31 12.52 10.08
N PRO A 47 10.15 11.56 11.02
CA PRO A 47 9.09 10.55 10.95
C PRO A 47 7.74 11.11 11.44
N ILE A 48 6.99 11.76 10.56
CA ILE A 48 5.63 12.26 10.84
C ILE A 48 4.61 11.22 10.37
N LYS A 49 4.06 10.43 11.30
CA LYS A 49 3.17 9.30 10.99
C LYS A 49 1.76 9.74 10.56
N ASN A 50 1.21 10.77 11.20
CA ASN A 50 -0.13 11.25 10.89
C ASN A 50 -0.13 12.05 9.59
N ASP A 51 -1.00 11.65 8.65
CA ASP A 51 -1.10 12.23 7.32
C ASP A 51 -1.48 13.72 7.34
N ALA A 52 -2.47 14.10 8.13
CA ALA A 52 -2.92 15.48 8.21
C ALA A 52 -1.82 16.39 8.79
N THR A 53 -1.10 15.93 9.81
CA THR A 53 0.03 16.65 10.40
C THR A 53 1.16 16.81 9.38
N ARG A 54 1.46 15.76 8.60
CA ARG A 54 2.51 15.78 7.58
C ARG A 54 2.18 16.73 6.44
N VAL A 55 0.94 16.74 5.95
CA VAL A 55 0.48 17.68 4.93
C VAL A 55 0.48 19.12 5.46
N ALA A 56 0.09 19.33 6.71
CA ALA A 56 0.15 20.67 7.34
C ALA A 56 1.59 21.18 7.42
N ALA A 57 2.53 20.33 7.86
CA ALA A 57 3.95 20.65 7.95
C ALA A 57 4.56 21.01 6.57
N LEU A 58 4.14 20.30 5.50
CA LEU A 58 4.55 20.66 4.13
C LEU A 58 4.01 22.03 3.73
N LEU A 59 2.73 22.29 3.96
CA LEU A 59 2.10 23.55 3.54
C LEU A 59 2.56 24.76 4.35
N SER A 60 3.01 24.56 5.61
CA SER A 60 3.60 25.61 6.45
C SER A 60 5.08 25.87 6.13
N GLY A 61 5.76 24.97 5.43
CA GLY A 61 7.19 25.05 5.17
C GLY A 61 8.06 24.48 6.29
N ASP A 62 7.47 23.74 7.25
CA ASP A 62 8.24 23.04 8.29
C ASP A 62 8.98 21.82 7.73
N ILE A 63 8.53 21.29 6.60
CA ILE A 63 9.22 20.30 5.77
C ILE A 63 9.18 20.70 4.30
N ASP A 64 10.22 20.36 3.54
CA ASP A 64 10.37 20.70 2.12
C ASP A 64 9.81 19.62 1.20
N PHE A 65 9.72 18.37 1.67
CA PHE A 65 9.38 17.21 0.84
C PHE A 65 8.67 16.12 1.65
N THR A 66 7.73 15.44 1.01
CA THR A 66 7.13 14.20 1.52
C THR A 66 6.90 13.22 0.37
N ASN A 67 7.12 11.93 0.61
CA ASN A 67 6.93 10.85 -0.38
C ASN A 67 5.61 10.08 -0.20
N PHE A 68 4.83 10.38 0.83
CA PHE A 68 3.54 9.75 1.09
C PHE A 68 2.45 10.83 1.18
N THR A 69 1.97 11.25 0.01
CA THR A 69 0.91 12.24 -0.08
C THR A 69 -0.44 11.52 -0.14
N PRO A 70 -1.37 11.76 0.81
CA PRO A 70 -2.72 11.20 0.75
C PRO A 70 -3.44 11.68 -0.51
N ALA A 71 -4.16 10.78 -1.18
CA ALA A 71 -4.84 11.07 -2.44
C ALA A 71 -5.83 12.25 -2.33
N GLN A 72 -6.49 12.39 -1.18
CA GLN A 72 -7.45 13.47 -0.90
C GLN A 72 -6.81 14.86 -0.80
N ASP A 73 -5.52 14.94 -0.45
CA ASP A 73 -4.82 16.23 -0.25
C ASP A 73 -4.07 16.73 -1.49
N ILE A 74 -3.96 15.93 -2.54
CA ILE A 74 -3.23 16.29 -3.78
C ILE A 74 -3.75 17.61 -4.37
N LYS A 75 -5.08 17.75 -4.49
CA LYS A 75 -5.69 18.97 -5.02
C LYS A 75 -5.36 20.20 -4.16
N ARG A 76 -5.37 20.05 -2.84
CA ARG A 76 -5.04 21.11 -1.88
C ARG A 76 -3.58 21.51 -1.99
N ILE A 77 -2.66 20.56 -2.09
CA ILE A 77 -1.23 20.80 -2.22
C ILE A 77 -0.93 21.49 -3.56
N ASN A 78 -1.48 20.99 -4.67
CA ASN A 78 -1.31 21.58 -6.00
C ASN A 78 -1.96 22.95 -6.16
N GLY A 79 -2.89 23.31 -5.27
CA GLY A 79 -3.47 24.66 -5.19
C GLY A 79 -2.56 25.68 -4.49
N SER A 80 -1.49 25.23 -3.84
CA SER A 80 -0.47 26.11 -3.27
C SER A 80 0.48 26.61 -4.34
N ALA A 81 0.88 27.89 -4.26
CA ALA A 81 1.85 28.46 -5.20
C ALA A 81 3.28 27.90 -5.02
N LEU A 82 3.57 27.26 -3.88
CA LEU A 82 4.92 26.81 -3.52
C LEU A 82 5.11 25.29 -3.63
N HIS A 83 4.02 24.54 -3.79
CA HIS A 83 4.08 23.07 -3.71
C HIS A 83 3.46 22.41 -4.94
N LYS A 84 4.01 21.27 -5.31
CA LYS A 84 3.52 20.44 -6.42
C LYS A 84 3.61 18.96 -6.02
N VAL A 85 2.59 18.19 -6.38
CA VAL A 85 2.63 16.73 -6.26
C VAL A 85 3.04 16.16 -7.61
N GLU A 86 4.15 15.44 -7.62
CA GLU A 86 4.55 14.59 -8.74
C GLU A 86 4.12 13.15 -8.44
N SER A 87 3.52 12.49 -9.41
CA SER A 87 3.03 11.12 -9.30
C SER A 87 3.69 10.24 -10.35
N THR A 88 4.10 9.06 -9.93
CA THR A 88 4.65 8.04 -10.83
C THR A 88 4.11 6.67 -10.43
N PRO A 89 3.91 5.76 -11.40
CA PRO A 89 3.53 4.38 -11.10
C PRO A 89 4.55 3.73 -10.15
N GLN A 90 4.06 3.02 -9.16
CA GLN A 90 4.87 2.30 -8.19
C GLN A 90 4.72 0.79 -8.40
N ALA A 91 5.84 0.08 -8.38
CA ALA A 91 5.91 -1.37 -8.41
C ALA A 91 5.46 -1.97 -7.06
N ARG A 92 4.18 -1.86 -6.75
CA ARG A 92 3.58 -2.35 -5.51
C ARG A 92 2.15 -2.83 -5.77
N THR A 93 1.89 -4.09 -5.45
CA THR A 93 0.54 -4.66 -5.52
C THR A 93 -0.02 -4.81 -4.10
N ILE A 94 -1.21 -4.27 -3.87
CA ILE A 94 -1.98 -4.48 -2.65
C ILE A 94 -2.93 -5.64 -2.89
N PHE A 95 -2.92 -6.62 -2.00
CA PHE A 95 -3.73 -7.83 -2.13
C PHE A 95 -4.16 -8.36 -0.76
N PHE A 96 -5.22 -9.14 -0.72
CA PHE A 96 -5.64 -9.85 0.48
C PHE A 96 -5.04 -11.26 0.48
N GLY A 97 -4.21 -11.55 1.48
CA GLY A 97 -3.67 -12.89 1.72
C GLY A 97 -4.71 -13.77 2.41
N MET A 98 -4.90 -14.98 1.92
CA MET A 98 -5.86 -15.95 2.46
C MET A 98 -5.12 -17.15 3.02
N ASP A 99 -5.32 -17.48 4.29
CA ASP A 99 -4.76 -18.68 4.90
C ASP A 99 -5.42 -19.93 4.30
N GLN A 100 -4.67 -20.65 3.49
CA GLN A 100 -5.08 -21.92 2.87
C GLN A 100 -4.37 -23.13 3.50
N GLY A 101 -3.42 -22.89 4.41
CA GLY A 101 -2.59 -23.93 5.02
C GLY A 101 -3.19 -24.53 6.28
N SER A 102 -3.76 -23.71 7.15
CA SER A 102 -4.30 -24.17 8.44
C SER A 102 -5.51 -25.08 8.25
N ASP A 103 -5.66 -26.06 9.14
CA ASP A 103 -6.82 -26.97 9.10
C ASP A 103 -8.09 -26.28 9.62
N GLU A 104 -7.94 -25.38 10.57
CA GLU A 104 -9.03 -24.54 11.08
C GLU A 104 -8.64 -23.07 10.96
N LEU A 105 -9.58 -22.23 10.50
CA LEU A 105 -9.39 -20.78 10.40
C LEU A 105 -9.74 -20.14 11.75
N ARG A 106 -8.73 -19.77 12.53
CA ARG A 106 -8.90 -19.22 13.90
C ARG A 106 -9.72 -17.93 13.95
N SER A 107 -9.63 -17.12 12.91
CA SER A 107 -10.32 -15.82 12.76
C SER A 107 -11.75 -15.93 12.22
N SER A 108 -12.36 -17.13 12.27
CA SER A 108 -13.72 -17.40 11.78
C SER A 108 -14.63 -17.96 12.86
N ASN A 109 -15.94 -17.76 12.71
CA ASN A 109 -16.96 -18.43 13.51
C ASN A 109 -17.16 -19.90 13.13
N ILE A 110 -16.62 -20.36 11.99
CA ILE A 110 -16.65 -21.75 11.55
C ILE A 110 -15.57 -22.54 12.30
N LYS A 111 -15.98 -23.56 13.06
CA LYS A 111 -15.09 -24.39 13.85
C LYS A 111 -14.78 -25.73 13.19
N GLY A 112 -13.57 -26.26 13.46
CA GLY A 112 -13.10 -27.55 12.97
C GLY A 112 -12.77 -27.62 11.49
N LYS A 113 -12.79 -26.51 10.77
CA LYS A 113 -12.43 -26.44 9.35
C LYS A 113 -12.00 -25.04 8.90
N ASN A 114 -11.36 -24.99 7.77
CA ASN A 114 -10.94 -23.76 7.13
C ASN A 114 -11.71 -23.53 5.81
N PRO A 115 -12.70 -22.62 5.78
CA PRO A 115 -13.46 -22.32 4.56
C PRO A 115 -12.59 -21.80 3.41
N LEU A 116 -11.46 -21.16 3.70
CA LEU A 116 -10.57 -20.60 2.66
C LEU A 116 -9.79 -21.68 1.88
N LYS A 117 -9.80 -22.95 2.31
CA LYS A 117 -9.28 -24.07 1.50
C LYS A 117 -10.15 -24.33 0.27
N ASP A 118 -11.43 -24.01 0.32
CA ASP A 118 -12.33 -24.17 -0.82
C ASP A 118 -12.12 -23.04 -1.84
N LYS A 119 -11.79 -23.40 -3.07
CA LYS A 119 -11.58 -22.44 -4.17
C LYS A 119 -12.84 -21.60 -4.44
N ARG A 120 -14.04 -22.19 -4.26
CA ARG A 120 -15.32 -21.48 -4.47
C ARG A 120 -15.48 -20.32 -3.49
N VAL A 121 -15.07 -20.50 -2.23
CA VAL A 121 -15.09 -19.46 -1.21
C VAL A 121 -14.14 -18.32 -1.59
N ARG A 122 -12.91 -18.63 -2.03
CA ARG A 122 -11.95 -17.61 -2.46
C ARG A 122 -12.40 -16.85 -3.70
N LEU A 123 -13.02 -17.55 -4.66
CA LEU A 123 -13.61 -16.90 -5.85
C LEU A 123 -14.81 -16.03 -5.47
N ALA A 124 -15.64 -16.47 -4.51
CA ALA A 124 -16.73 -15.68 -4.00
C ALA A 124 -16.24 -14.36 -3.41
N MET A 125 -15.19 -14.38 -2.59
CA MET A 125 -14.56 -13.18 -2.03
C MET A 125 -14.01 -12.27 -3.14
N TYR A 126 -13.41 -12.85 -4.19
CA TYR A 126 -12.92 -12.06 -5.33
C TYR A 126 -14.06 -11.33 -6.05
N HIS A 127 -15.14 -12.04 -6.40
CA HIS A 127 -16.30 -11.47 -7.09
C HIS A 127 -17.10 -10.45 -6.25
N ALA A 128 -16.93 -10.46 -4.93
CA ALA A 128 -17.53 -9.49 -4.03
C ALA A 128 -16.82 -8.14 -4.00
N LEU A 129 -15.57 -8.05 -4.52
CA LEU A 129 -14.76 -6.83 -4.45
C LEU A 129 -14.95 -5.97 -5.72
N ASP A 130 -15.50 -4.78 -5.55
CA ASP A 130 -15.56 -3.76 -6.60
C ASP A 130 -14.24 -2.97 -6.65
N MET A 131 -13.25 -3.54 -7.34
CA MET A 131 -11.92 -2.93 -7.46
C MET A 131 -11.95 -1.60 -8.24
N ASP A 132 -12.88 -1.45 -9.17
CA ASP A 132 -13.03 -0.22 -9.96
C ASP A 132 -13.61 0.90 -9.10
N ALA A 133 -14.56 0.59 -8.22
CA ALA A 133 -15.04 1.56 -7.21
C ALA A 133 -13.95 1.93 -6.19
N ILE A 134 -13.11 0.98 -5.77
CA ILE A 134 -11.96 1.28 -4.90
C ILE A 134 -10.97 2.21 -5.63
N GLN A 135 -10.63 1.93 -6.88
CA GLN A 135 -9.79 2.81 -7.69
C GLN A 135 -10.35 4.23 -7.77
N ASP A 136 -11.62 4.38 -8.12
CA ASP A 136 -12.23 5.69 -8.33
C ASP A 136 -12.44 6.46 -7.02
N LYS A 137 -13.10 5.85 -6.04
CA LYS A 137 -13.57 6.54 -4.83
C LYS A 137 -12.54 6.60 -3.72
N VAL A 138 -11.75 5.54 -3.51
CA VAL A 138 -10.75 5.45 -2.45
C VAL A 138 -9.41 5.97 -2.94
N MET A 139 -8.93 5.47 -4.08
CA MET A 139 -7.63 5.81 -4.64
C MET A 139 -7.65 7.03 -5.58
N ARG A 140 -8.83 7.56 -5.90
CA ARG A 140 -9.03 8.75 -6.75
C ARG A 140 -8.29 8.67 -8.09
N GLY A 141 -8.30 7.48 -8.71
CA GLY A 141 -7.64 7.22 -9.97
C GLY A 141 -6.11 7.00 -9.88
N LEU A 142 -5.54 6.95 -8.67
CA LEU A 142 -4.08 6.80 -8.46
C LEU A 142 -3.63 5.35 -8.31
N SER A 143 -4.46 4.39 -8.66
CA SER A 143 -4.12 2.97 -8.66
C SER A 143 -4.64 2.31 -9.93
N GLU A 144 -4.11 1.15 -10.24
CA GLU A 144 -4.59 0.29 -11.33
C GLU A 144 -5.07 -1.03 -10.74
N PRO A 145 -6.35 -1.40 -10.90
CA PRO A 145 -6.84 -2.70 -10.48
C PRO A 145 -6.12 -3.81 -11.25
N ALA A 146 -5.58 -4.79 -10.53
CA ALA A 146 -4.75 -5.86 -11.06
C ALA A 146 -5.39 -7.24 -10.87
N GLY A 147 -5.18 -8.16 -11.81
CA GLY A 147 -5.60 -9.56 -11.72
C GLY A 147 -4.52 -10.47 -11.17
N MET A 148 -3.29 -10.00 -11.04
CA MET A 148 -2.15 -10.76 -10.54
C MET A 148 -1.23 -9.90 -9.66
N ILE A 149 -0.34 -10.56 -8.91
CA ILE A 149 0.60 -9.86 -8.01
C ILE A 149 1.74 -9.21 -8.80
N THR A 150 2.17 -9.80 -9.91
CA THR A 150 3.21 -9.26 -10.79
C THR A 150 2.63 -8.12 -11.64
N PHE A 151 3.43 -7.11 -11.94
CA PHE A 151 3.03 -5.90 -12.67
C PHE A 151 3.85 -5.76 -13.97
N PRO A 152 3.42 -4.89 -14.92
CA PRO A 152 4.13 -4.65 -16.16
C PRO A 152 5.62 -4.33 -15.95
N GLY A 153 6.49 -4.94 -16.76
CA GLY A 153 7.94 -4.77 -16.68
C GLY A 153 8.67 -5.81 -15.82
N VAL A 154 7.95 -6.67 -15.10
CA VAL A 154 8.52 -7.78 -14.33
C VAL A 154 8.44 -9.08 -15.15
N GLN A 155 9.48 -9.89 -15.09
CA GLN A 155 9.49 -11.20 -15.75
C GLN A 155 8.32 -12.07 -15.25
N GLY A 156 7.59 -12.67 -16.18
CA GLY A 156 6.40 -13.48 -15.90
C GLY A 156 5.08 -12.70 -15.95
N TYR A 157 5.12 -11.38 -16.12
CA TYR A 157 3.89 -10.62 -16.39
C TYR A 157 3.44 -10.82 -17.84
N THR A 158 2.15 -11.09 -18.02
CA THR A 158 1.46 -10.95 -19.31
C THR A 158 0.08 -10.36 -19.08
N LYS A 159 -0.43 -9.62 -20.07
CA LYS A 159 -1.75 -8.99 -20.00
C LYS A 159 -2.89 -10.00 -19.86
N GLU A 160 -2.71 -11.19 -20.43
CA GLU A 160 -3.68 -12.30 -20.36
C GLU A 160 -3.78 -12.85 -18.93
N LEU A 161 -2.63 -12.98 -18.24
CA LEU A 161 -2.59 -13.43 -16.84
C LEU A 161 -3.09 -12.36 -15.86
N ASP A 162 -2.99 -11.10 -16.24
CA ASP A 162 -3.52 -9.97 -15.47
C ASP A 162 -5.01 -9.69 -15.72
N ALA A 163 -5.68 -10.55 -16.48
CA ALA A 163 -7.11 -10.47 -16.70
C ALA A 163 -7.88 -10.68 -15.38
N ARG A 164 -8.65 -9.67 -14.98
CA ARG A 164 -9.46 -9.69 -13.75
C ARG A 164 -10.76 -10.44 -13.97
N LEU A 165 -11.23 -11.11 -12.92
CA LEU A 165 -12.62 -11.55 -12.86
C LEU A 165 -13.54 -10.35 -12.59
N PRO A 166 -14.77 -10.34 -13.09
CA PRO A 166 -15.69 -9.22 -12.88
C PRO A 166 -16.17 -9.14 -11.44
N TYR A 167 -16.49 -7.94 -10.98
CA TYR A 167 -17.32 -7.72 -9.81
C TYR A 167 -18.71 -8.28 -10.07
N ASP A 168 -19.12 -9.30 -9.32
CA ASP A 168 -20.40 -9.98 -9.46
C ASP A 168 -20.88 -10.53 -8.11
N PRO A 169 -21.59 -9.72 -7.32
CA PRO A 169 -22.16 -10.16 -6.04
C PRO A 169 -23.13 -11.35 -6.14
N SER A 170 -23.79 -11.50 -7.29
CA SER A 170 -24.71 -12.63 -7.49
C SER A 170 -23.93 -13.94 -7.65
N MET A 171 -22.86 -13.92 -8.43
CA MET A 171 -21.92 -15.05 -8.54
C MET A 171 -21.26 -15.35 -7.21
N SER A 172 -20.86 -14.32 -6.46
CA SER A 172 -20.29 -14.47 -5.11
C SER A 172 -21.22 -15.25 -4.17
N LYS A 173 -22.49 -14.83 -4.06
CA LYS A 173 -23.50 -15.51 -3.24
C LYS A 173 -23.73 -16.96 -3.69
N LYS A 174 -23.81 -17.19 -5.01
CA LYS A 174 -23.96 -18.53 -5.56
C LYS A 174 -22.78 -19.44 -5.18
N LEU A 175 -21.55 -18.96 -5.34
CA LEU A 175 -20.34 -19.73 -5.01
C LEU A 175 -20.26 -20.06 -3.53
N LEU A 176 -20.67 -19.14 -2.63
CA LEU A 176 -20.77 -19.42 -1.20
C LEU A 176 -21.82 -20.50 -0.89
N ALA A 177 -23.00 -20.41 -1.49
CA ALA A 177 -24.06 -21.42 -1.33
C ALA A 177 -23.58 -22.79 -1.83
N ASP A 178 -22.95 -22.86 -3.01
CA ASP A 178 -22.41 -24.09 -3.60
C ASP A 178 -21.28 -24.68 -2.73
N ALA A 179 -20.58 -23.85 -1.96
CA ALA A 179 -19.55 -24.26 -1.01
C ALA A 179 -20.11 -24.69 0.37
N GLY A 180 -21.44 -24.59 0.57
CA GLY A 180 -22.12 -24.95 1.81
C GLY A 180 -22.25 -23.80 2.82
N TYR A 181 -22.14 -22.56 2.37
CA TYR A 181 -22.29 -21.34 3.16
C TYR A 181 -23.33 -20.39 2.58
N PRO A 182 -24.62 -20.79 2.44
CA PRO A 182 -25.65 -19.96 1.81
C PRO A 182 -25.91 -18.65 2.56
N ASP A 183 -25.73 -18.64 3.87
CA ASP A 183 -25.89 -17.46 4.74
C ASP A 183 -24.55 -16.76 5.03
N GLY A 184 -23.46 -17.18 4.37
CA GLY A 184 -22.10 -16.69 4.65
C GLY A 184 -21.51 -17.21 5.95
N PHE A 185 -20.46 -16.55 6.40
CA PHE A 185 -19.79 -16.79 7.70
C PHE A 185 -18.97 -15.57 8.09
N GLU A 186 -18.59 -15.49 9.37
CA GLU A 186 -17.74 -14.41 9.86
C GLU A 186 -16.27 -14.73 9.70
N ILE A 187 -15.49 -13.73 9.32
CA ILE A 187 -14.04 -13.79 9.19
C ILE A 187 -13.45 -12.45 9.58
N THR A 188 -12.28 -12.46 10.22
CA THR A 188 -11.54 -11.24 10.53
C THR A 188 -10.57 -10.91 9.40
N LEU A 189 -10.55 -9.66 8.96
CA LEU A 189 -9.56 -9.10 8.07
C LEU A 189 -8.58 -8.23 8.87
N ASP A 190 -7.31 -8.62 8.92
CA ASP A 190 -6.23 -7.83 9.51
C ASP A 190 -5.69 -6.85 8.48
N CYS A 191 -5.69 -5.57 8.81
CA CYS A 191 -5.29 -4.51 7.91
C CYS A 191 -4.26 -3.56 8.50
N PRO A 192 -3.27 -3.10 7.72
CA PRO A 192 -2.47 -1.95 8.10
C PRO A 192 -3.32 -0.67 8.02
N ASN A 193 -2.93 0.35 8.78
CA ASN A 193 -3.62 1.64 8.80
C ASN A 193 -2.67 2.85 8.67
N ASN A 194 -1.38 2.62 8.44
CA ASN A 194 -0.39 3.67 8.30
C ASN A 194 0.88 3.24 7.53
N ARG A 195 0.77 2.19 6.71
CA ARG A 195 1.89 1.61 5.95
C ARG A 195 1.84 1.97 4.46
N TYR A 196 0.66 1.99 3.87
CA TYR A 196 0.43 2.25 2.45
C TYR A 196 -0.53 3.42 2.29
N ILE A 197 -0.56 4.02 1.11
CA ILE A 197 -1.51 5.09 0.81
C ILE A 197 -2.93 4.54 0.88
N ASN A 198 -3.77 5.13 1.73
CA ASN A 198 -5.19 4.79 1.92
C ASN A 198 -5.44 3.31 2.31
N ASP A 199 -4.49 2.64 2.95
CA ASP A 199 -4.60 1.21 3.30
C ASP A 199 -5.82 0.89 4.17
N GLU A 200 -6.09 1.66 5.23
CA GLU A 200 -7.29 1.51 6.05
C GLU A 200 -8.57 1.72 5.22
N ALA A 201 -8.61 2.74 4.38
CA ALA A 201 -9.78 3.05 3.56
C ALA A 201 -10.06 1.96 2.50
N ILE A 202 -9.01 1.33 1.94
CA ILE A 202 -9.14 0.17 1.04
C ILE A 202 -9.80 -1.00 1.79
N CYS A 203 -9.35 -1.29 3.01
CA CYS A 203 -9.92 -2.38 3.80
C CYS A 203 -11.37 -2.10 4.21
N VAL A 204 -11.69 -0.89 4.64
CA VAL A 204 -13.07 -0.48 4.95
C VAL A 204 -13.97 -0.65 3.73
N ALA A 205 -13.51 -0.23 2.55
CA ALA A 205 -14.27 -0.41 1.30
C ALA A 205 -14.42 -1.89 0.90
N ALA A 206 -13.49 -2.76 1.29
CA ALA A 206 -13.55 -4.18 0.95
C ALA A 206 -14.50 -4.98 1.87
N VAL A 207 -14.82 -4.49 3.07
CA VAL A 207 -15.73 -5.16 4.02
C VAL A 207 -17.16 -4.60 3.99
N GLY A 208 -17.41 -3.50 3.29
CA GLY A 208 -18.73 -2.88 3.09
C GLY A 208 -19.45 -3.47 1.91
#